data_05b3c4bd9b403e55b21b5a37b5ebace1
#
_entry.id   05b3c4bd9b403e55b21b5a37b5ebace1
#
_cell.length_a   1.000
_cell.length_b   1.000
_cell.length_c   1.000
_cell.angle_alpha   90.00
_cell.angle_beta   90.00
_cell.angle_gamma   90.00
#
_symmetry.space_group_name_H-M   'P 1'
#
loop_
_entity.id
_entity.type
_entity.pdbx_description
1 polymer ?
#
loop_
_entity_poly.entity_id
_entity_poly.type
_entity_poly.pdbx_seq_one_letter_code
_entity_poly.pdbx_strand_id
1 'polypeptide(L)'
;MNEFIRWCKFNVVGAMGMAVQLGSLALLNRMTGGRYLLATVAALELTLVHNFVWHLHYTWPDRRDRSALARQFLRFHLSNGLVSMAGNQALMPILVHGARIPVVASNAIAILCCSILNFCLGSNWTFAARVEARQS
;
A
#
# COMPACT_ATOMS: atom_id res chain seq x y z
N MET A 1 15.60 10.69 8.99
CA MET A 1 15.41 10.72 7.51
C MET A 1 14.29 11.72 7.21
N ASN A 2 14.45 12.57 6.18
CA ASN A 2 13.44 13.57 5.80
C ASN A 2 12.15 12.85 5.34
N GLU A 3 10.97 13.33 5.77
CA GLU A 3 9.67 12.72 5.46
C GLU A 3 9.35 12.73 3.95
N PHE A 4 9.83 13.75 3.22
CA PHE A 4 9.70 13.79 1.75
C PHE A 4 10.46 12.64 1.08
N ILE A 5 11.70 12.37 1.49
CA ILE A 5 12.49 11.24 0.98
C ILE A 5 11.81 9.91 1.33
N ARG A 6 11.25 9.82 2.53
CA ARG A 6 10.49 8.63 2.96
C ARG A 6 9.24 8.42 2.11
N TRP A 7 8.52 9.49 1.80
CA TRP A 7 7.37 9.44 0.90
C TRP A 7 7.76 9.02 -0.53
N CYS A 8 8.87 9.54 -1.06
CA CYS A 8 9.40 9.10 -2.36
C CYS A 8 9.72 7.59 -2.36
N LYS A 9 10.42 7.11 -1.32
CA LYS A 9 10.72 5.69 -1.15
C LYS A 9 9.45 4.84 -1.08
N PHE A 10 8.42 5.32 -0.37
CA PHE A 10 7.12 4.67 -0.28
C PHE A 10 6.49 4.51 -1.68
N ASN A 11 6.48 5.56 -2.49
CA ASN A 11 5.93 5.50 -3.84
C ASN A 11 6.74 4.58 -4.78
N VAL A 12 8.06 4.55 -4.66
CA VAL A 12 8.91 3.60 -5.41
C VAL A 12 8.53 2.16 -5.09
N VAL A 13 8.38 1.83 -3.81
CA VAL A 13 7.92 0.48 -3.39
C VAL A 13 6.53 0.18 -3.92
N GLY A 14 5.61 1.16 -3.88
CA GLY A 14 4.27 1.00 -4.46
C GLY A 14 4.29 0.71 -5.96
N ALA A 15 5.15 1.40 -6.72
CA ALA A 15 5.33 1.15 -8.16
C ALA A 15 5.93 -0.24 -8.43
N MET A 16 6.90 -0.67 -7.64
CA MET A 16 7.45 -2.04 -7.71
C MET A 16 6.37 -3.08 -7.40
N GLY A 17 5.53 -2.83 -6.38
CA GLY A 17 4.41 -3.68 -6.02
C GLY A 17 3.39 -3.82 -7.16
N MET A 18 3.13 -2.76 -7.90
CA MET A 18 2.25 -2.81 -9.08
C MET A 18 2.83 -3.75 -10.16
N ALA A 19 4.13 -3.69 -10.42
CA ALA A 19 4.78 -4.60 -11.36
C ALA A 19 4.70 -6.06 -10.88
N VAL A 20 4.91 -6.31 -9.58
CA VAL A 20 4.76 -7.64 -8.96
C VAL A 20 3.32 -8.13 -9.10
N GLN A 21 2.33 -7.28 -8.84
CA GLN A 21 0.91 -7.64 -8.94
C GLN A 21 0.52 -8.05 -10.36
N LEU A 22 0.89 -7.25 -11.35
CA LEU A 22 0.56 -7.55 -12.75
C LEU A 22 1.27 -8.81 -13.25
N GLY A 23 2.55 -8.97 -12.93
CA GLY A 23 3.33 -10.14 -13.31
C GLY A 23 2.83 -11.42 -12.66
N SER A 24 2.57 -11.39 -11.34
CA SER A 24 2.05 -12.55 -10.62
C SER A 24 0.62 -12.88 -11.04
N LEU A 25 -0.24 -11.88 -11.29
CA LEU A 25 -1.59 -12.10 -11.80
C LEU A 25 -1.57 -12.81 -13.17
N ALA A 26 -0.73 -12.36 -14.10
CA ALA A 26 -0.60 -12.97 -15.41
C ALA A 26 -0.12 -14.44 -15.32
N LEU A 27 0.85 -14.71 -14.46
CA LEU A 27 1.37 -16.05 -14.23
C LEU A 27 0.33 -16.96 -13.55
N LEU A 28 -0.24 -16.51 -12.44
CA LEU A 28 -1.21 -17.27 -11.66
C LEU A 28 -2.50 -17.54 -12.42
N ASN A 29 -2.96 -16.60 -13.26
CA ASN A 29 -4.13 -16.81 -14.10
C ASN A 29 -3.93 -17.94 -15.11
N ARG A 30 -2.71 -18.07 -15.66
CA ARG A 30 -2.35 -19.21 -16.53
C ARG A 30 -2.31 -20.52 -15.76
N MET A 31 -1.70 -20.53 -14.56
CA MET A 31 -1.54 -21.71 -13.73
C MET A 31 -2.88 -22.22 -13.17
N THR A 32 -3.83 -21.34 -12.89
CA THR A 32 -5.14 -21.69 -12.36
C THR A 32 -6.19 -22.04 -13.42
N GLY A 33 -5.77 -22.14 -14.68
CA GLY A 33 -6.69 -22.44 -15.79
C GLY A 33 -7.74 -21.36 -16.02
N GLY A 34 -7.37 -20.07 -15.81
CA GLY A 34 -8.25 -18.91 -16.02
C GLY A 34 -9.18 -18.60 -14.84
N ARG A 35 -8.95 -19.15 -13.67
CA ARG A 35 -9.70 -18.78 -12.44
C ARG A 35 -9.23 -17.41 -11.92
N TYR A 36 -9.59 -16.36 -12.62
CA TYR A 36 -9.08 -15.00 -12.41
C TYR A 36 -9.28 -14.47 -10.99
N LEU A 37 -10.38 -14.82 -10.30
CA LEU A 37 -10.59 -14.38 -8.90
C LEU A 37 -9.54 -14.94 -7.96
N LEU A 38 -9.23 -16.25 -8.06
CA LEU A 38 -8.17 -16.85 -7.25
C LEU A 38 -6.81 -16.27 -7.58
N ALA A 39 -6.52 -16.10 -8.87
CA ALA A 39 -5.29 -15.49 -9.33
C ALA A 39 -5.15 -14.04 -8.83
N THR A 40 -6.24 -13.26 -8.82
CA THR A 40 -6.25 -11.88 -8.33
C THR A 40 -5.98 -11.81 -6.83
N VAL A 41 -6.67 -12.63 -6.02
CA VAL A 41 -6.46 -12.66 -4.58
C VAL A 41 -5.02 -13.06 -4.25
N ALA A 42 -4.50 -14.11 -4.87
CA ALA A 42 -3.12 -14.56 -4.65
C ALA A 42 -2.09 -13.52 -5.10
N ALA A 43 -2.31 -12.83 -6.22
CA ALA A 43 -1.45 -11.75 -6.69
C ALA A 43 -1.46 -10.55 -5.74
N LEU A 44 -2.63 -10.19 -5.18
CA LEU A 44 -2.76 -9.12 -4.18
C LEU A 44 -1.98 -9.48 -2.91
N GLU A 45 -2.14 -10.70 -2.39
CA GLU A 45 -1.42 -11.15 -1.19
C GLU A 45 0.10 -11.12 -1.41
N LEU A 46 0.59 -11.62 -2.54
CA LEU A 46 2.01 -11.55 -2.89
C LEU A 46 2.50 -10.10 -2.94
N THR A 47 1.72 -9.20 -3.51
CA THR A 47 2.05 -7.77 -3.59
C THR A 47 2.09 -7.14 -2.21
N LEU A 48 1.13 -7.44 -1.34
CA LEU A 48 1.10 -6.90 0.03
C LEU A 48 2.30 -7.39 0.85
N VAL A 49 2.64 -8.67 0.75
CA VAL A 49 3.84 -9.21 1.40
C VAL A 49 5.10 -8.55 0.86
N HIS A 50 5.25 -8.46 -0.47
CA HIS A 50 6.37 -7.79 -1.11
C HIS A 50 6.51 -6.34 -0.62
N ASN A 51 5.43 -5.55 -0.68
CA ASN A 51 5.45 -4.15 -0.26
C ASN A 51 5.77 -4.01 1.24
N PHE A 52 5.20 -4.86 2.09
CA PHE A 52 5.50 -4.84 3.53
C PHE A 52 6.99 -5.07 3.79
N VAL A 53 7.59 -6.09 3.15
CA VAL A 53 9.02 -6.39 3.31
C VAL A 53 9.89 -5.22 2.88
N TRP A 54 9.60 -4.62 1.72
CA TRP A 54 10.34 -3.46 1.23
C TRP A 54 10.14 -2.23 2.11
N HIS A 55 8.92 -1.96 2.56
CA HIS A 55 8.68 -0.86 3.50
C HIS A 55 9.43 -1.04 4.81
N LEU A 56 9.49 -2.27 5.33
CA LEU A 56 10.18 -2.58 6.56
C LEU A 56 11.71 -2.38 6.47
N HIS A 57 12.30 -2.62 5.28
CA HIS A 57 13.75 -2.55 5.10
C HIS A 57 14.21 -1.26 4.43
N TYR A 58 13.40 -0.66 3.58
CA TYR A 58 13.79 0.47 2.74
C TYR A 58 13.15 1.78 3.15
N THR A 59 11.84 1.76 3.45
CA THR A 59 11.10 2.99 3.80
C THR A 59 11.22 3.33 5.28
N TRP A 60 11.06 2.34 6.16
CA TRP A 60 11.11 2.49 7.61
C TRP A 60 12.11 1.54 8.30
N PRO A 61 13.39 1.49 7.90
CA PRO A 61 14.38 0.62 8.51
C PRO A 61 14.63 0.95 9.98
N ASP A 62 14.47 2.24 10.33
CA ASP A 62 14.59 2.80 11.68
C ASP A 62 13.40 2.47 12.61
N ARG A 63 12.31 1.94 12.08
CA ARG A 63 11.07 1.65 12.83
C ARG A 63 10.71 0.16 12.84
N ARG A 64 11.66 -0.68 12.51
CA ARG A 64 11.48 -2.13 12.50
C ARG A 64 11.44 -2.67 13.92
N ASP A 65 10.32 -3.30 14.28
CA ASP A 65 10.13 -3.98 15.56
C ASP A 65 10.02 -5.49 15.35
N ARG A 66 11.10 -6.21 15.66
CA ARG A 66 11.12 -7.67 15.51
C ARG A 66 10.13 -8.37 16.43
N SER A 67 9.81 -7.79 17.58
CA SER A 67 8.86 -8.36 18.53
C SER A 67 7.40 -8.13 18.14
N ALA A 68 7.13 -7.24 17.19
CA ALA A 68 5.78 -6.86 16.77
C ALA A 68 5.54 -6.98 15.25
N LEU A 69 6.38 -7.76 14.54
CA LEU A 69 6.29 -7.92 13.09
C LEU A 69 4.89 -8.35 12.61
N ALA A 70 4.29 -9.32 13.29
CA ALA A 70 2.94 -9.79 12.94
C ALA A 70 1.90 -8.68 13.10
N ARG A 71 2.01 -7.87 14.15
CA ARG A 71 1.12 -6.72 14.37
C ARG A 71 1.35 -5.63 13.31
N GLN A 72 2.61 -5.34 12.95
CA GLN A 72 2.95 -4.39 11.90
C GLN A 72 2.40 -4.88 10.55
N PHE A 73 2.54 -6.17 10.24
CA PHE A 73 2.02 -6.78 9.03
C PHE A 73 0.48 -6.69 8.96
N LEU A 74 -0.22 -7.02 10.03
CA LEU A 74 -1.68 -6.92 10.08
C LEU A 74 -2.16 -5.46 9.91
N ARG A 75 -1.52 -4.51 10.59
CA ARG A 75 -1.84 -3.09 10.44
C ARG A 75 -1.57 -2.60 9.01
N PHE A 76 -0.47 -3.06 8.40
CA PHE A 76 -0.15 -2.73 7.02
C PHE A 76 -1.21 -3.27 6.04
N HIS A 77 -1.63 -4.52 6.22
CA HIS A 77 -2.70 -5.14 5.42
C HIS A 77 -4.00 -4.35 5.51
N LEU A 78 -4.43 -4.03 6.74
CA LEU A 78 -5.65 -3.28 6.96
C LEU A 78 -5.56 -1.85 6.39
N SER A 79 -4.48 -1.11 6.66
CA SER A 79 -4.36 0.26 6.18
C SER A 79 -4.25 0.32 4.65
N ASN A 80 -3.34 -0.45 4.07
CA ASN A 80 -3.08 -0.37 2.63
C ASN A 80 -4.22 -0.93 1.78
N GLY A 81 -4.80 -2.06 2.21
CA GLY A 81 -5.94 -2.67 1.53
C GLY A 81 -7.21 -1.82 1.63
N LEU A 82 -7.62 -1.45 2.86
CA LEU A 82 -8.86 -0.71 3.08
C LEU A 82 -8.81 0.71 2.51
N VAL A 83 -7.70 1.44 2.70
CA VAL A 83 -7.59 2.82 2.20
C VAL A 83 -7.60 2.86 0.69
N SER A 84 -6.88 1.94 0.02
CA SER A 84 -6.85 1.91 -1.43
C SER A 84 -8.22 1.55 -2.02
N MET A 85 -8.91 0.57 -1.42
CA MET A 85 -10.23 0.15 -1.89
C MET A 85 -11.30 1.20 -1.58
N ALA A 86 -11.42 1.63 -0.33
CA ALA A 86 -12.42 2.61 0.08
C ALA A 86 -12.18 3.98 -0.56
N GLY A 87 -10.91 4.42 -0.64
CA GLY A 87 -10.53 5.68 -1.27
C GLY A 87 -10.91 5.74 -2.75
N ASN A 88 -10.61 4.69 -3.51
CA ASN A 88 -11.02 4.63 -4.91
C ASN A 88 -12.56 4.61 -5.06
N GLN A 89 -13.27 3.81 -4.28
CA GLN A 89 -14.73 3.72 -4.34
C GLN A 89 -15.41 5.05 -3.97
N ALA A 90 -14.85 5.81 -3.04
CA ALA A 90 -15.39 7.10 -2.64
C ALA A 90 -14.99 8.24 -3.59
N LEU A 91 -13.71 8.33 -3.97
CA LEU A 91 -13.19 9.45 -4.75
C LEU A 91 -13.60 9.40 -6.23
N MET A 92 -13.62 8.22 -6.84
CA MET A 92 -13.92 8.11 -8.26
C MET A 92 -15.30 8.69 -8.65
N PRO A 93 -16.43 8.35 -7.99
CA PRO A 93 -17.71 8.96 -8.29
C PRO A 93 -17.71 10.48 -8.12
N ILE A 94 -17.09 10.99 -7.06
CA ILE A 94 -17.01 12.43 -6.77
C ILE A 94 -16.26 13.16 -7.89
N LEU A 95 -15.12 12.62 -8.32
CA LEU A 95 -14.28 13.25 -9.34
C LEU A 95 -14.90 13.15 -10.73
N VAL A 96 -15.43 11.97 -11.09
CA VAL A 96 -15.98 11.74 -12.44
C VAL A 96 -17.34 12.39 -12.61
N HIS A 97 -18.27 12.18 -11.69
CA HIS A 97 -19.65 12.66 -11.82
C HIS A 97 -19.86 14.03 -11.15
N GLY A 98 -19.21 14.29 -10.01
CA GLY A 98 -19.34 15.58 -9.31
C GLY A 98 -18.51 16.67 -9.97
N ALA A 99 -17.21 16.47 -10.13
CA ALA A 99 -16.30 17.46 -10.70
C ALA A 99 -16.15 17.37 -12.22
N ARG A 100 -16.75 16.39 -12.87
CA ARG A 100 -16.70 16.14 -14.33
C ARG A 100 -15.27 16.02 -14.89
N ILE A 101 -14.37 15.45 -14.07
CA ILE A 101 -12.99 15.20 -14.48
C ILE A 101 -12.94 13.91 -15.32
N PRO A 102 -12.14 13.86 -16.40
CA PRO A 102 -11.96 12.64 -17.17
C PRO A 102 -11.51 11.45 -16.29
N VAL A 103 -12.02 10.25 -16.58
CA VAL A 103 -11.82 9.04 -15.75
C VAL A 103 -10.35 8.77 -15.45
N VAL A 104 -9.45 8.93 -16.44
CA VAL A 104 -8.01 8.70 -16.27
C VAL A 104 -7.40 9.70 -15.29
N ALA A 105 -7.75 11.00 -15.42
CA ALA A 105 -7.27 12.04 -14.50
C ALA A 105 -7.84 11.84 -13.08
N SER A 106 -9.13 11.48 -12.99
CA SER A 106 -9.76 11.14 -11.70
C SER A 106 -9.06 9.98 -11.00
N ASN A 107 -8.70 8.93 -11.74
CA ASN A 107 -7.97 7.80 -11.19
C ASN A 107 -6.57 8.19 -10.71
N ALA A 108 -5.84 9.01 -11.47
CA ALA A 108 -4.53 9.53 -11.06
C ALA A 108 -4.63 10.34 -9.75
N ILE A 109 -5.63 11.21 -9.64
CA ILE A 109 -5.90 11.99 -8.40
C ILE A 109 -6.24 11.05 -7.24
N ALA A 110 -7.11 10.06 -7.46
CA ALA A 110 -7.47 9.10 -6.42
C ALA A 110 -6.25 8.29 -5.94
N ILE A 111 -5.38 7.84 -6.84
CA ILE A 111 -4.13 7.14 -6.51
C ILE A 111 -3.21 8.03 -5.66
N LEU A 112 -3.04 9.29 -6.03
CA LEU A 112 -2.21 10.23 -5.26
C LEU A 112 -2.78 10.48 -3.86
N CYS A 113 -4.08 10.70 -3.74
CA CYS A 113 -4.75 10.86 -2.44
C CYS A 113 -4.60 9.61 -1.56
N CYS A 114 -4.85 8.43 -2.13
CA CYS A 114 -4.68 7.16 -1.42
C CYS A 114 -3.22 6.92 -1.03
N SER A 115 -2.25 7.30 -1.88
CA SER A 115 -0.82 7.21 -1.57
C SER A 115 -0.45 8.05 -0.36
N ILE A 116 -0.93 9.30 -0.29
CA ILE A 116 -0.68 10.18 0.86
C ILE A 116 -1.29 9.60 2.14
N LEU A 117 -2.55 9.15 2.09
CA LEU A 117 -3.22 8.53 3.24
C LEU A 117 -2.51 7.24 3.70
N ASN A 118 -2.14 6.37 2.77
CA ASN A 118 -1.40 5.14 3.06
C ASN A 118 -0.03 5.44 3.68
N PHE A 119 0.66 6.47 3.18
CA PHE A 119 1.92 6.92 3.76
C PHE A 119 1.74 7.46 5.18
N CYS A 120 0.72 8.29 5.42
CA CYS A 120 0.42 8.82 6.75
C CYS A 120 0.09 7.70 7.74
N LEU A 121 -0.76 6.75 7.34
CA LEU A 121 -1.08 5.58 8.17
C LEU A 121 0.14 4.66 8.36
N GLY A 122 0.94 4.48 7.32
CA GLY A 122 2.21 3.77 7.41
C GLY A 122 3.13 4.39 8.46
N SER A 123 3.36 5.69 8.36
CA SER A 123 4.27 6.43 9.26
C SER A 123 3.77 6.51 10.70
N ASN A 124 2.46 6.73 10.92
CA ASN A 124 1.93 7.07 12.25
C ASN A 124 1.28 5.89 12.97
N TRP A 125 0.91 4.83 12.24
CA TRP A 125 0.20 3.70 12.84
C TRP A 125 0.91 2.36 12.63
N THR A 126 1.26 2.03 11.39
CA THR A 126 1.87 0.72 11.06
C THR A 126 3.31 0.64 11.55
N PHE A 127 4.09 1.66 11.20
CA PHE A 127 5.50 1.81 11.55
C PHE A 127 5.71 3.00 12.50
N ALA A 128 4.79 3.21 13.45
CA ALA A 128 4.94 4.26 14.45
C ALA A 128 6.26 4.08 15.20
N ALA A 129 7.02 5.17 15.36
CA ALA A 129 8.20 5.16 16.19
C ALA A 129 7.79 4.77 17.60
N ARG A 130 8.48 3.81 18.22
CA ARG A 130 8.32 3.60 19.67
C ARG A 130 8.76 4.89 20.36
N VAL A 131 7.84 5.52 21.05
CA VAL A 131 8.20 6.47 22.09
C VAL A 131 8.83 5.58 23.17
N GLU A 132 10.17 5.47 23.16
CA GLU A 132 10.87 4.92 24.31
C GLU A 132 10.42 5.75 25.50
N ALA A 133 9.77 5.09 26.43
CA ALA A 133 9.56 5.62 27.76
C ALA A 133 10.95 5.82 28.38
N ARG A 134 11.54 6.97 28.10
CA ARG A 134 12.74 7.49 28.75
C ARG A 134 12.23 8.16 30.02
N GLN A 135 11.86 7.31 30.99
CA GLN A 135 11.61 7.72 32.36
C GLN A 135 12.04 6.57 33.27
N SER A 136 13.26 6.65 33.71
CA SER A 136 13.71 6.41 35.08
C SER A 136 15.19 6.57 35.15
#